data_eedf93299438348a6c3be3c06f7d6d62
#
_entry.id   eedf93299438348a6c3be3c06f7d6d62
#
_cell.length_a   1.000
_cell.length_b   1.000
_cell.length_c   1.000
_cell.angle_alpha   90.00
_cell.angle_beta   90.00
_cell.angle_gamma   90.00
#
_symmetry.space_group_name_H-M   'P 1'
#
loop_
_entity.id
_entity.type
_entity.pdbx_description
1 polymer ?
#
loop_
_entity_poly.entity_id
_entity_poly.type
_entity_poly.pdbx_seq_one_letter_code
_entity_poly.pdbx_strand_id
1 'polypeptide(L)'
;LHVRGYFSQLKQQFDTKVTKTEVAVWLIILAVLMALLCMPLNEQSSIFSTNYTLSLLLPVMLWGAMRYGYRFISLIWSVVLITAIHYYQRYMPWYSGYDTQLAITSSSYLVFSFIVNFIAVLATRQRFVTRRNHRLAFFDPMVHLPNLRALNRDLKKTPWSVLCFLRVPGMELLVKNYGIMLRIQYKQKLSQWITPLLAQDEHVYQLSGN
;
A
#
# COMPACT_ATOMS: atom_id res chain seq x y z
N LEU A 1 -21.81 -7.88 8.84
CA LEU A 1 -21.29 -6.48 8.80
C LEU A 1 -19.76 -6.40 8.94
N HIS A 2 -19.09 -7.30 9.70
CA HIS A 2 -17.63 -7.28 9.91
C HIS A 2 -16.80 -7.63 8.66
N VAL A 3 -17.25 -8.54 7.81
CA VAL A 3 -16.49 -9.01 6.66
C VAL A 3 -16.30 -7.92 5.60
N ARG A 4 -17.32 -7.09 5.33
CA ARG A 4 -17.20 -5.96 4.38
C ARG A 4 -16.19 -4.90 4.85
N GLY A 5 -16.12 -4.64 6.15
CA GLY A 5 -15.14 -3.73 6.74
C GLY A 5 -13.69 -4.24 6.60
N TYR A 6 -13.49 -5.55 6.76
CA TYR A 6 -12.18 -6.17 6.58
C TYR A 6 -11.66 -6.08 5.13
N PHE A 7 -12.51 -6.38 4.14
CA PHE A 7 -12.14 -6.24 2.72
C PHE A 7 -11.86 -4.79 2.32
N SER A 8 -12.58 -3.83 2.87
CA SER A 8 -12.30 -2.40 2.67
C SER A 8 -10.92 -2.02 3.21
N GLN A 9 -10.56 -2.48 4.40
CA GLN A 9 -9.25 -2.24 5.01
C GLN A 9 -8.11 -2.93 4.25
N LEU A 10 -8.33 -4.14 3.71
CA LEU A 10 -7.38 -4.82 2.84
C LEU A 10 -7.06 -3.99 1.59
N LYS A 11 -8.10 -3.50 0.93
CA LYS A 11 -7.95 -2.70 -0.29
C LYS A 11 -7.21 -1.37 -0.05
N GLN A 12 -7.36 -0.77 1.12
CA GLN A 12 -6.63 0.46 1.47
C GLN A 12 -5.11 0.27 1.58
N GLN A 13 -4.65 -0.95 1.85
CA GLN A 13 -3.23 -1.26 1.97
C GLN A 13 -2.54 -1.53 0.63
N PHE A 14 -3.32 -1.79 -0.43
CA PHE A 14 -2.79 -1.98 -1.78
C PHE A 14 -2.18 -0.70 -2.33
N ASP A 15 -1.18 -0.86 -3.18
CA ASP A 15 -0.69 0.27 -3.96
C ASP A 15 -1.81 0.79 -4.88
N THR A 16 -1.87 2.10 -5.08
CA THR A 16 -2.90 2.76 -5.90
C THR A 16 -2.87 2.35 -7.37
N LYS A 17 -1.74 1.81 -7.82
CA LYS A 17 -1.52 1.37 -9.22
C LYS A 17 -1.82 -0.12 -9.45
N VAL A 18 -2.23 -0.86 -8.42
CA VAL A 18 -2.50 -2.31 -8.55
C VAL A 18 -3.81 -2.53 -9.30
N THR A 19 -3.75 -3.28 -10.39
CA THR A 19 -4.90 -3.72 -11.17
C THR A 19 -5.38 -5.11 -10.72
N LYS A 20 -6.65 -5.41 -10.97
CA LYS A 20 -7.20 -6.76 -10.67
C LYS A 20 -6.51 -7.85 -11.47
N THR A 21 -6.11 -7.53 -12.70
CA THR A 21 -5.37 -8.44 -13.59
C THR A 21 -4.00 -8.76 -13.04
N GLU A 22 -3.29 -7.77 -12.47
CA GLU A 22 -1.99 -7.96 -11.83
C GLU A 22 -2.08 -8.93 -10.65
N VAL A 23 -3.08 -8.77 -9.78
CA VAL A 23 -3.31 -9.69 -8.65
C VAL A 23 -3.63 -11.11 -9.15
N ALA A 24 -4.48 -11.24 -10.17
CA ALA A 24 -4.83 -12.54 -10.74
C ALA A 24 -3.61 -13.25 -11.35
N VAL A 25 -2.80 -12.55 -12.12
CA VAL A 25 -1.57 -13.11 -12.70
C VAL A 25 -0.59 -13.55 -11.61
N TRP A 26 -0.41 -12.73 -10.58
CA TRP A 26 0.45 -13.06 -9.45
C TRP A 26 -0.04 -14.30 -8.69
N LEU A 27 -1.35 -14.42 -8.44
CA LEU A 27 -1.93 -15.61 -7.81
C LEU A 27 -1.78 -16.86 -8.68
N ILE A 28 -1.89 -16.75 -10.00
CA ILE A 28 -1.65 -17.85 -10.92
C ILE A 28 -0.20 -18.31 -10.85
N ILE A 29 0.76 -17.39 -10.87
CA ILE A 29 2.19 -17.72 -10.74
C ILE A 29 2.45 -18.44 -9.42
N LEU A 30 1.89 -17.93 -8.32
CA LEU A 30 2.01 -18.54 -7.01
C LEU A 30 1.41 -19.96 -6.98
N ALA A 31 0.22 -20.14 -7.56
CA ALA A 31 -0.44 -21.44 -7.65
C ALA A 31 0.37 -22.44 -8.47
N VAL A 32 0.98 -22.02 -9.58
CA VAL A 32 1.86 -22.87 -10.41
C VAL A 32 3.10 -23.28 -9.62
N LEU A 33 3.76 -22.35 -8.92
CA LEU A 33 4.91 -22.67 -8.07
C LEU A 33 4.54 -23.64 -6.94
N MET A 34 3.37 -23.44 -6.31
CA MET A 34 2.89 -24.36 -5.29
C MET A 34 2.55 -25.74 -5.86
N ALA A 35 1.97 -25.83 -7.05
CA ALA A 35 1.72 -27.09 -7.72
C ALA A 35 3.04 -27.84 -8.04
N LEU A 36 4.07 -27.12 -8.51
CA LEU A 36 5.40 -27.68 -8.75
C LEU A 36 6.04 -28.17 -7.46
N LEU A 37 5.91 -27.43 -6.35
CA LEU A 37 6.43 -27.82 -5.04
C LEU A 37 5.74 -29.08 -4.50
N CYS A 38 4.45 -29.25 -4.77
CA CYS A 38 3.66 -30.40 -4.29
C CYS A 38 3.71 -31.62 -5.22
N MET A 39 4.38 -31.53 -6.38
CA MET A 39 4.54 -32.68 -7.25
C MET A 39 5.45 -33.74 -6.64
N PRO A 40 5.12 -35.05 -6.78
CA PRO A 40 6.00 -36.11 -6.33
C PRO A 40 7.31 -36.09 -7.13
N LEU A 41 8.42 -36.14 -6.42
CA LEU A 41 9.76 -36.23 -7.04
C LEU A 41 9.90 -37.60 -7.70
N ASN A 42 9.95 -37.64 -9.03
CA ASN A 42 10.46 -38.80 -9.76
C ASN A 42 12.00 -38.70 -9.80
N GLU A 43 12.70 -39.82 -9.61
CA GLU A 43 14.16 -39.88 -9.54
C GLU A 43 14.91 -39.23 -10.71
N GLN A 44 14.23 -39.00 -11.84
CA GLN A 44 14.80 -38.41 -13.04
C GLN A 44 14.64 -36.90 -13.21
N SER A 45 13.89 -36.23 -12.33
CA SER A 45 13.63 -34.78 -12.46
C SER A 45 14.44 -33.94 -11.48
N SER A 46 15.77 -34.03 -11.57
CA SER A 46 16.69 -33.21 -10.76
C SER A 46 16.61 -31.70 -11.02
N ILE A 47 15.95 -31.28 -12.10
CA ILE A 47 15.85 -29.88 -12.52
C ILE A 47 14.82 -29.07 -11.66
N PHE A 48 13.79 -29.74 -11.15
CA PHE A 48 12.78 -29.13 -10.28
C PHE A 48 12.89 -29.63 -8.84
N SER A 49 14.08 -29.55 -8.26
CA SER A 49 14.23 -29.92 -6.86
C SER A 49 13.46 -28.94 -5.96
N THR A 50 12.99 -29.41 -4.82
CA THR A 50 12.28 -28.64 -3.79
C THR A 50 13.01 -27.33 -3.45
N ASN A 51 14.35 -27.36 -3.45
CA ASN A 51 15.17 -26.18 -3.14
C ASN A 51 15.04 -25.08 -4.17
N TYR A 52 14.95 -25.38 -5.48
CA TYR A 52 14.78 -24.39 -6.52
C TYR A 52 13.39 -23.75 -6.48
N THR A 53 12.34 -24.58 -6.29
CA THR A 53 10.95 -24.07 -6.20
C THR A 53 10.78 -23.20 -4.96
N LEU A 54 11.35 -23.58 -3.83
CA LEU A 54 11.34 -22.78 -2.61
C LEU A 54 12.08 -21.45 -2.81
N SER A 55 13.21 -21.46 -3.51
CA SER A 55 13.99 -20.26 -3.81
C SER A 55 13.23 -19.30 -4.74
N LEU A 56 12.44 -19.82 -5.69
CA LEU A 56 11.60 -19.01 -6.57
C LEU A 56 10.36 -18.45 -5.86
N LEU A 57 9.85 -19.15 -4.86
CA LEU A 57 8.69 -18.70 -4.06
C LEU A 57 9.00 -17.40 -3.31
N LEU A 58 10.22 -17.26 -2.77
CA LEU A 58 10.61 -16.09 -2.00
C LEU A 58 10.51 -14.77 -2.81
N PRO A 59 11.14 -14.61 -3.99
CA PRO A 59 11.05 -13.38 -4.77
C PRO A 59 9.61 -13.06 -5.20
N VAL A 60 8.80 -14.07 -5.52
CA VAL A 60 7.38 -13.86 -5.85
C VAL A 60 6.60 -13.33 -4.65
N MET A 61 6.84 -13.87 -3.47
CA MET A 61 6.22 -13.39 -2.22
C MET A 61 6.72 -12.00 -1.83
N LEU A 62 8.02 -11.69 -2.00
CA LEU A 62 8.57 -10.36 -1.74
C LEU A 62 7.99 -9.31 -2.68
N TRP A 63 7.84 -9.63 -3.96
CA TRP A 63 7.20 -8.73 -4.90
C TRP A 63 5.74 -8.44 -4.49
N GLY A 64 4.98 -9.48 -4.12
CA GLY A 64 3.63 -9.31 -3.59
C GLY A 64 3.60 -8.48 -2.30
N ALA A 65 4.55 -8.69 -1.38
CA ALA A 65 4.68 -7.95 -0.13
C ALA A 65 4.89 -6.45 -0.35
N MET A 66 5.65 -6.09 -1.39
CA MET A 66 5.86 -4.70 -1.79
C MET A 66 4.63 -4.05 -2.42
N ARG A 67 3.66 -4.82 -2.95
CA ARG A 67 2.53 -4.30 -3.74
C ARG A 67 1.18 -4.38 -3.01
N TYR A 68 0.89 -5.48 -2.30
CA TYR A 68 -0.47 -5.79 -1.83
C TYR A 68 -0.73 -5.51 -0.35
N GLY A 69 0.30 -5.16 0.42
CA GLY A 69 0.16 -4.88 1.85
C GLY A 69 0.22 -6.11 2.75
N TYR A 70 0.53 -5.86 4.03
CA TYR A 70 0.89 -6.92 4.97
C TYR A 70 -0.25 -7.90 5.29
N ARG A 71 -1.49 -7.43 5.41
CA ARG A 71 -2.64 -8.29 5.77
C ARG A 71 -2.95 -9.31 4.69
N PHE A 72 -2.90 -8.89 3.43
CA PHE A 72 -3.14 -9.79 2.31
C PHE A 72 -2.01 -10.81 2.18
N ILE A 73 -0.77 -10.34 2.24
CA ILE A 73 0.40 -11.21 2.11
C ILE A 73 0.52 -12.20 3.25
N SER A 74 0.28 -11.80 4.51
CA SER A 74 0.33 -12.73 5.64
C SER A 74 -0.74 -13.83 5.52
N LEU A 75 -1.93 -13.51 5.02
CA LEU A 75 -2.97 -14.49 4.76
C LEU A 75 -2.55 -15.48 3.68
N ILE A 76 -2.08 -14.98 2.54
CA ILE A 76 -1.59 -15.84 1.43
C ILE A 76 -0.41 -16.69 1.87
N TRP A 77 0.54 -16.10 2.61
CA TRP A 77 1.70 -16.84 3.13
C TRP A 77 1.28 -17.96 4.10
N SER A 78 0.29 -17.71 4.95
CA SER A 78 -0.27 -18.75 5.82
C SER A 78 -0.86 -19.93 5.03
N VAL A 79 -1.60 -19.64 3.97
CA VAL A 79 -2.14 -20.68 3.06
C VAL A 79 -1.01 -21.45 2.40
N VAL A 80 0.03 -20.78 1.92
CA VAL A 80 1.22 -21.40 1.32
C VAL A 80 1.89 -22.34 2.32
N LEU A 81 2.10 -21.90 3.57
CA LEU A 81 2.72 -22.72 4.61
C LEU A 81 1.88 -23.96 4.96
N ILE A 82 0.57 -23.79 5.15
CA ILE A 82 -0.34 -24.92 5.45
C ILE A 82 -0.30 -25.94 4.31
N THR A 83 -0.37 -25.48 3.07
CA THR A 83 -0.28 -26.36 1.90
C THR A 83 1.06 -27.08 1.82
N ALA A 84 2.16 -26.36 2.03
CA ALA A 84 3.50 -26.92 2.03
C ALA A 84 3.66 -27.98 3.13
N ILE A 85 3.18 -27.72 4.35
CA ILE A 85 3.24 -28.68 5.46
C ILE A 85 2.37 -29.93 5.15
N HIS A 86 1.19 -29.74 4.60
CA HIS A 86 0.29 -30.84 4.26
C HIS A 86 0.88 -31.80 3.23
N TYR A 87 1.58 -31.24 2.24
CA TYR A 87 2.18 -32.03 1.15
C TYR A 87 3.68 -32.35 1.34
N TYR A 88 4.26 -32.04 2.50
CA TYR A 88 5.71 -32.13 2.70
C TYR A 88 6.26 -33.55 2.46
N GLN A 89 5.50 -34.61 2.74
CA GLN A 89 5.89 -35.99 2.50
C GLN A 89 6.08 -36.32 1.02
N ARG A 90 5.47 -35.55 0.11
CA ARG A 90 5.60 -35.75 -1.32
C ARG A 90 6.89 -35.16 -1.90
N TYR A 91 7.35 -34.04 -1.35
CA TYR A 91 8.58 -33.39 -1.79
C TYR A 91 9.78 -33.64 -0.88
N MET A 92 9.58 -34.32 0.23
CA MET A 92 10.64 -34.79 1.15
C MET A 92 10.42 -36.25 1.52
N PRO A 93 10.76 -37.20 0.62
CA PRO A 93 10.63 -38.60 0.93
C PRO A 93 11.62 -39.04 2.02
N TRP A 94 11.24 -40.09 2.78
CA TRP A 94 12.10 -40.71 3.80
C TRP A 94 13.32 -41.33 3.15
N TYR A 95 14.51 -40.81 3.47
CA TYR A 95 15.81 -41.41 3.10
C TYR A 95 16.89 -41.07 4.14
N SER A 96 18.07 -41.65 4.01
CA SER A 96 19.21 -41.29 4.85
C SER A 96 19.54 -39.81 4.74
N GLY A 97 19.47 -39.06 5.86
CA GLY A 97 19.61 -37.59 5.87
C GLY A 97 18.30 -36.79 5.93
N TYR A 98 17.17 -37.48 6.08
CA TYR A 98 15.86 -36.84 6.21
C TYR A 98 15.80 -35.77 7.30
N ASP A 99 16.35 -36.02 8.48
CA ASP A 99 16.35 -35.09 9.59
C ASP A 99 17.09 -33.79 9.25
N THR A 100 18.22 -33.91 8.58
CA THR A 100 19.01 -32.75 8.12
C THR A 100 18.25 -31.94 7.09
N GLN A 101 17.65 -32.58 6.10
CA GLN A 101 16.83 -31.93 5.08
C GLN A 101 15.60 -31.28 5.69
N LEU A 102 14.93 -31.94 6.61
CA LEU A 102 13.78 -31.38 7.34
C LEU A 102 14.18 -30.14 8.13
N ALA A 103 15.32 -30.17 8.82
CA ALA A 103 15.84 -29.03 9.58
C ALA A 103 16.16 -27.84 8.66
N ILE A 104 16.81 -28.08 7.52
CA ILE A 104 17.14 -27.02 6.53
C ILE A 104 15.87 -26.42 5.96
N THR A 105 14.91 -27.24 5.54
CA THR A 105 13.67 -26.76 4.95
C THR A 105 12.81 -25.99 5.96
N SER A 106 12.67 -26.50 7.17
CA SER A 106 11.92 -25.86 8.24
C SER A 106 12.52 -24.50 8.62
N SER A 107 13.85 -24.43 8.76
CA SER A 107 14.55 -23.19 9.05
C SER A 107 14.42 -22.18 7.90
N SER A 108 14.45 -22.65 6.65
CA SER A 108 14.23 -21.80 5.47
C SER A 108 12.82 -21.20 5.45
N TYR A 109 11.79 -21.98 5.72
CA TYR A 109 10.41 -21.45 5.83
C TYR A 109 10.25 -20.44 6.96
N LEU A 110 10.91 -20.69 8.10
CA LEU A 110 10.89 -19.77 9.22
C LEU A 110 11.55 -18.44 8.85
N VAL A 111 12.75 -18.48 8.29
CA VAL A 111 13.48 -17.29 7.84
C VAL A 111 12.67 -16.53 6.76
N PHE A 112 12.11 -17.24 5.78
CA PHE A 112 11.29 -16.62 4.73
C PHE A 112 10.03 -15.98 5.31
N SER A 113 9.40 -16.59 6.32
CA SER A 113 8.25 -16.02 7.01
C SER A 113 8.59 -14.69 7.66
N PHE A 114 9.73 -14.59 8.33
CA PHE A 114 10.19 -13.34 8.90
C PHE A 114 10.46 -12.29 7.83
N ILE A 115 11.20 -12.63 6.78
CA ILE A 115 11.56 -11.71 5.70
C ILE A 115 10.31 -11.19 4.99
N VAL A 116 9.41 -12.08 4.57
CA VAL A 116 8.19 -11.71 3.83
C VAL A 116 7.29 -10.80 4.66
N ASN A 117 7.03 -11.17 5.93
CA ASN A 117 6.18 -10.37 6.80
C ASN A 117 6.82 -9.03 7.17
N PHE A 118 8.12 -9.02 7.45
CA PHE A 118 8.84 -7.79 7.77
C PHE A 118 8.81 -6.80 6.61
N ILE A 119 9.11 -7.26 5.39
CA ILE A 119 9.07 -6.40 4.20
C ILE A 119 7.64 -5.93 3.90
N ALA A 120 6.64 -6.79 4.07
CA ALA A 120 5.24 -6.42 3.87
C ALA A 120 4.80 -5.31 4.84
N VAL A 121 5.17 -5.40 6.11
CA VAL A 121 4.90 -4.37 7.12
C VAL A 121 5.65 -3.07 6.78
N LEU A 122 6.93 -3.17 6.44
CA LEU A 122 7.77 -2.00 6.10
C LEU A 122 7.23 -1.27 4.89
N ALA A 123 6.94 -1.98 3.79
CA ALA A 123 6.38 -1.41 2.57
C ALA A 123 5.01 -0.77 2.80
N THR A 124 4.18 -1.38 3.63
CA THR A 124 2.87 -0.82 4.00
C THR A 124 3.03 0.46 4.80
N ARG A 125 3.89 0.48 5.81
CA ARG A 125 4.21 1.68 6.60
C ARG A 125 4.73 2.81 5.72
N GLN A 126 5.68 2.52 4.84
CA GLN A 126 6.25 3.52 3.94
C GLN A 126 5.17 4.15 3.04
N ARG A 127 4.23 3.35 2.52
CA ARG A 127 3.11 3.87 1.72
C ARG A 127 2.21 4.81 2.52
N PHE A 128 1.89 4.48 3.77
CA PHE A 128 1.09 5.35 4.62
C PHE A 128 1.81 6.68 4.91
N VAL A 129 3.10 6.63 5.22
CA VAL A 129 3.93 7.83 5.44
C VAL A 129 3.98 8.68 4.17
N THR A 130 4.24 8.08 3.02
CA THR A 130 4.29 8.80 1.73
C THR A 130 2.95 9.44 1.40
N ARG A 131 1.82 8.74 1.58
CA ARG A 131 0.48 9.31 1.37
C ARG A 131 0.20 10.47 2.32
N ARG A 132 0.60 10.36 3.58
CA ARG A 132 0.45 11.43 4.57
C ARG A 132 1.30 12.64 4.19
N ASN A 133 2.56 12.42 3.84
CA ASN A 133 3.47 13.49 3.41
C ASN A 133 2.97 14.19 2.14
N HIS A 134 2.43 13.42 1.18
CA HIS A 134 1.83 13.98 -0.03
C HIS A 134 0.62 14.87 0.30
N ARG A 135 -0.25 14.45 1.23
CA ARG A 135 -1.36 15.29 1.67
C ARG A 135 -0.87 16.59 2.32
N LEU A 136 0.10 16.49 3.24
CA LEU A 136 0.69 17.67 3.91
C LEU A 136 1.43 18.58 2.93
N ALA A 137 1.99 18.04 1.84
CA ALA A 137 2.68 18.84 0.83
C ALA A 137 1.72 19.68 -0.04
N PHE A 138 0.48 19.23 -0.25
CA PHE A 138 -0.48 19.86 -1.16
C PHE A 138 -1.71 20.45 -0.49
N PHE A 139 -1.94 20.14 0.80
CA PHE A 139 -3.04 20.69 1.58
C PHE A 139 -2.52 21.40 2.82
N ASP A 140 -3.17 22.51 3.15
CA ASP A 140 -2.94 23.18 4.42
C ASP A 140 -3.64 22.37 5.54
N PRO A 141 -2.91 21.88 6.57
CA PRO A 141 -3.47 21.04 7.60
C PRO A 141 -4.44 21.79 8.53
N MET A 142 -4.30 23.12 8.62
CA MET A 142 -5.13 23.96 9.51
C MET A 142 -6.49 24.29 8.89
N VAL A 143 -6.51 24.58 7.60
CA VAL A 143 -7.73 25.04 6.89
C VAL A 143 -8.36 23.93 6.04
N HIS A 144 -7.63 22.84 5.81
CA HIS A 144 -8.02 21.71 4.96
C HIS A 144 -8.29 22.08 3.48
N LEU A 145 -7.67 23.15 3.02
CA LEU A 145 -7.71 23.57 1.62
C LEU A 145 -6.41 23.22 0.87
N PRO A 146 -6.47 23.00 -0.44
CA PRO A 146 -5.28 22.90 -1.28
C PRO A 146 -4.44 24.18 -1.16
N ASN A 147 -3.12 23.99 -1.00
CA ASN A 147 -2.17 25.09 -0.84
C ASN A 147 -1.62 25.60 -2.18
N LEU A 148 -0.73 26.60 -2.13
CA LEU A 148 -0.08 27.19 -3.32
C LEU A 148 0.65 26.13 -4.17
N ARG A 149 1.21 25.08 -3.58
CA ARG A 149 1.88 24.00 -4.32
C ARG A 149 0.86 23.19 -5.15
N ALA A 150 -0.33 22.97 -4.58
CA ALA A 150 -1.43 22.34 -5.30
C ALA A 150 -1.88 23.21 -6.49
N LEU A 151 -2.06 24.50 -6.29
CA LEU A 151 -2.39 25.46 -7.36
C LEU A 151 -1.35 25.41 -8.48
N ASN A 152 -0.06 25.52 -8.17
CA ASN A 152 1.00 25.48 -9.17
C ASN A 152 1.06 24.16 -9.95
N ARG A 153 0.74 23.04 -9.29
CA ARG A 153 0.63 21.73 -9.95
C ARG A 153 -0.54 21.69 -10.93
N ASP A 154 -1.68 22.20 -10.50
CA ASP A 154 -2.92 22.09 -11.26
C ASP A 154 -2.94 23.09 -12.44
N LEU A 155 -2.35 24.27 -12.28
CA LEU A 155 -2.10 25.23 -13.36
C LEU A 155 -1.24 24.65 -14.51
N LYS A 156 -0.33 23.73 -14.18
CA LYS A 156 0.52 23.06 -15.20
C LYS A 156 -0.18 21.91 -15.93
N LYS A 157 -1.26 21.37 -15.34
CA LYS A 157 -1.94 20.18 -15.88
C LYS A 157 -3.10 20.51 -16.80
N THR A 158 -3.82 21.56 -16.49
CA THR A 158 -5.06 21.94 -17.18
C THR A 158 -4.97 23.37 -17.69
N PRO A 159 -5.48 23.65 -18.90
CA PRO A 159 -5.65 25.03 -19.36
C PRO A 159 -6.75 25.71 -18.53
N TRP A 160 -6.38 26.75 -17.79
CA TRP A 160 -7.31 27.53 -16.97
C TRP A 160 -7.77 28.76 -17.73
N SER A 161 -9.07 29.08 -17.64
CA SER A 161 -9.66 30.24 -18.29
C SER A 161 -9.54 31.50 -17.43
N VAL A 162 -9.73 31.35 -16.10
CA VAL A 162 -9.74 32.47 -15.16
C VAL A 162 -9.10 32.07 -13.81
N LEU A 163 -8.31 32.96 -13.25
CA LEU A 163 -7.79 32.87 -11.89
C LEU A 163 -8.31 34.08 -11.09
N CYS A 164 -9.15 33.84 -10.10
CA CYS A 164 -9.66 34.87 -9.21
C CYS A 164 -8.88 34.89 -7.88
N PHE A 165 -8.56 36.09 -7.41
CA PHE A 165 -7.88 36.28 -6.15
C PHE A 165 -8.83 36.92 -5.13
N LEU A 166 -9.18 36.19 -4.08
CA LEU A 166 -10.03 36.69 -3.01
C LEU A 166 -9.16 37.18 -1.83
N ARG A 167 -9.21 38.48 -1.55
CA ARG A 167 -8.57 39.07 -0.39
C ARG A 167 -9.63 39.58 0.59
N VAL A 168 -9.47 39.27 1.85
CA VAL A 168 -10.35 39.77 2.91
C VAL A 168 -9.68 40.94 3.61
N PRO A 169 -10.15 42.19 3.38
CA PRO A 169 -9.59 43.35 4.02
C PRO A 169 -9.83 43.28 5.55
N GLY A 170 -8.90 43.79 6.33
CA GLY A 170 -9.03 43.83 7.82
C GLY A 170 -8.66 42.53 8.53
N MET A 171 -8.36 41.43 7.82
CA MET A 171 -7.95 40.18 8.46
C MET A 171 -6.70 40.32 9.34
N GLU A 172 -5.77 41.18 8.94
CA GLU A 172 -4.53 41.46 9.70
C GLU A 172 -4.83 42.16 11.06
N LEU A 173 -5.79 43.07 11.08
CA LEU A 173 -6.26 43.74 12.30
C LEU A 173 -6.95 42.76 13.25
N LEU A 174 -7.77 41.85 12.70
CA LEU A 174 -8.42 40.79 13.47
C LEU A 174 -7.41 39.85 14.10
N VAL A 175 -6.40 39.43 13.36
CA VAL A 175 -5.34 38.57 13.88
C VAL A 175 -4.52 39.24 14.96
N LYS A 176 -4.22 40.52 14.81
CA LYS A 176 -3.48 41.30 15.81
C LYS A 176 -4.24 41.44 17.14
N ASN A 177 -5.58 41.58 17.07
CA ASN A 177 -6.40 41.80 18.26
C ASN A 177 -6.89 40.51 18.90
N TYR A 178 -7.19 39.45 18.12
CA TYR A 178 -7.85 38.23 18.58
C TYR A 178 -7.04 36.97 18.38
N GLY A 179 -5.85 37.06 17.83
CA GLY A 179 -4.91 35.96 17.64
C GLY A 179 -5.14 35.11 16.38
N ILE A 180 -4.17 34.25 16.10
CA ILE A 180 -4.10 33.46 14.86
C ILE A 180 -5.22 32.41 14.73
N MET A 181 -5.79 31.96 15.85
CA MET A 181 -6.88 30.96 15.84
C MET A 181 -8.15 31.51 15.20
N LEU A 182 -8.46 32.77 15.39
CA LEU A 182 -9.61 33.42 14.72
C LEU A 182 -9.44 33.45 13.22
N ARG A 183 -8.22 33.72 12.73
CA ARG A 183 -7.88 33.66 11.30
C ARG A 183 -8.15 32.28 10.70
N ILE A 184 -7.72 31.22 11.38
CA ILE A 184 -7.91 29.83 10.95
C ILE A 184 -9.40 29.51 10.87
N GLN A 185 -10.15 29.80 11.93
CA GLN A 185 -11.60 29.55 12.00
C GLN A 185 -12.36 30.34 10.92
N TYR A 186 -11.98 31.59 10.69
CA TYR A 186 -12.59 32.40 9.64
C TYR A 186 -12.36 31.81 8.25
N LYS A 187 -11.11 31.43 7.93
CA LYS A 187 -10.77 30.79 6.66
C LYS A 187 -11.48 29.45 6.47
N GLN A 188 -11.62 28.65 7.53
CA GLN A 188 -12.38 27.40 7.50
C GLN A 188 -13.86 27.64 7.20
N LYS A 189 -14.49 28.60 7.87
CA LYS A 189 -15.90 28.93 7.62
C LYS A 189 -16.12 29.51 6.23
N LEU A 190 -15.23 30.38 5.76
CA LEU A 190 -15.29 30.94 4.42
C LEU A 190 -15.17 29.84 3.35
N SER A 191 -14.26 28.91 3.55
CA SER A 191 -14.12 27.74 2.67
C SER A 191 -15.39 26.90 2.62
N GLN A 192 -15.96 26.58 3.79
CA GLN A 192 -17.20 25.81 3.89
C GLN A 192 -18.38 26.51 3.20
N TRP A 193 -18.37 27.82 3.17
CA TRP A 193 -19.42 28.62 2.55
C TRP A 193 -19.25 28.71 1.03
N ILE A 194 -18.02 28.83 0.54
CA ILE A 194 -17.73 28.97 -0.89
C ILE A 194 -17.80 27.61 -1.59
N THR A 195 -17.30 26.53 -0.98
CA THR A 195 -17.20 25.21 -1.62
C THR A 195 -18.51 24.70 -2.26
N PRO A 196 -19.68 24.79 -1.61
CA PRO A 196 -20.93 24.35 -2.25
C PRO A 196 -21.43 25.24 -3.39
N LEU A 197 -20.89 26.45 -3.54
CA LEU A 197 -21.24 27.39 -4.60
C LEU A 197 -20.40 27.19 -5.89
N LEU A 198 -19.34 26.38 -5.80
CA LEU A 198 -18.44 26.13 -6.92
C LEU A 198 -19.03 25.14 -7.92
N ALA A 199 -18.81 25.40 -9.22
CA ALA A 199 -19.07 24.44 -10.28
C ALA A 199 -18.05 23.27 -10.26
N GLN A 200 -18.32 22.21 -11.05
CA GLN A 200 -17.44 21.01 -11.08
C GLN A 200 -15.98 21.32 -11.47
N ASP A 201 -15.77 22.37 -12.24
CA ASP A 201 -14.46 22.77 -12.77
C ASP A 201 -13.80 23.88 -11.95
N GLU A 202 -14.43 24.34 -10.89
CA GLU A 202 -13.92 25.41 -10.03
C GLU A 202 -13.30 24.87 -8.74
N HIS A 203 -12.13 25.39 -8.39
CA HIS A 203 -11.39 24.96 -7.21
C HIS A 203 -10.91 26.15 -6.38
N VAL A 204 -10.98 26.00 -5.05
CA VAL A 204 -10.44 26.98 -4.10
C VAL A 204 -9.09 26.53 -3.59
N TYR A 205 -8.13 27.43 -3.57
CA TYR A 205 -6.79 27.23 -3.07
C TYR A 205 -6.49 28.23 -1.96
N GLN A 206 -5.79 27.77 -0.93
CA GLN A 206 -5.27 28.64 0.08
C GLN A 206 -3.89 29.15 -0.32
N LEU A 207 -3.74 30.44 -0.45
CA LEU A 207 -2.44 31.08 -0.52
C LEU A 207 -1.99 31.37 0.91
N SER A 208 -0.80 30.89 1.28
CA SER A 208 -0.12 31.33 2.48
C SER A 208 0.37 32.76 2.22
N GLY A 209 -0.42 33.69 2.63
CA GLY A 209 -0.05 35.11 2.60
C GLY A 209 -0.50 35.76 3.89
N ASN A 210 0.25 36.72 4.32
CA ASN A 210 -0.07 37.63 5.40
C ASN A 210 -1.43 38.28 5.20
#